data_804c73fa191f6a1b4a4b9947eb250cfa
#
_entry.id   804c73fa191f6a1b4a4b9947eb250cfa
#
_cell.length_a   1.000
_cell.length_b   1.000
_cell.length_c   1.000
_cell.angle_alpha   90.00
_cell.angle_beta   90.00
_cell.angle_gamma   90.00
#
_symmetry.space_group_name_H-M   'P 1'
#
loop_
_entity.id
_entity.type
_entity.pdbx_description
1 polymer ?
#
loop_
_entity_poly.entity_id
_entity_poly.type
_entity_poly.pdbx_seq_one_letter_code
_entity_poly.pdbx_strand_id
1 'polypeptide(L)'
;MSPQERDHSILEGALGLARESGLESLTVRAIAARVGVTPALVAHYRPGMDAFVADVFGSIVADEREEVISAFDDSPFRDTDELRGGLLRLIETLLDADRDDVTLIWVQAWALGARNEALAARVRQEMDGWQSVLEGIFARAAADGAIEAGRADTAAWLLLAMVDGMNAHSLVKWAPRDRADLARRALSAVLDSAAPDALVGARSSDAGSADTRSTDTRSTDARSTDSRSPDSRSTDT
;
A
#
# COMPACT_ATOMS: atom_id res chain seq x y z
N MET A 1 40.68 0.13 13.09
CA MET A 1 39.39 -0.07 12.43
C MET A 1 39.64 -0.51 11.00
N SER A 2 39.22 -1.71 10.64
CA SER A 2 39.31 -2.25 9.29
C SER A 2 38.41 -1.50 8.30
N PRO A 3 38.59 -1.66 6.97
CA PRO A 3 37.67 -1.10 5.99
C PRO A 3 36.24 -1.54 6.16
N GLN A 4 36.01 -2.82 6.53
CA GLN A 4 34.68 -3.36 6.79
C GLN A 4 34.01 -2.75 8.03
N GLU A 5 34.75 -2.64 9.13
CA GLU A 5 34.27 -1.97 10.34
C GLU A 5 33.93 -0.49 10.07
N ARG A 6 34.67 0.15 9.18
CA ARG A 6 34.41 1.55 8.79
C ARG A 6 33.13 1.66 7.98
N ASP A 7 32.95 0.79 6.99
CA ASP A 7 31.75 0.77 6.15
C ASP A 7 30.50 0.49 7.01
N HIS A 8 30.58 -0.49 7.89
CA HIS A 8 29.52 -0.80 8.86
C HIS A 8 29.20 0.40 9.76
N SER A 9 30.22 1.09 10.32
CA SER A 9 30.03 2.25 11.16
C SER A 9 29.33 3.41 10.41
N ILE A 10 29.61 3.59 9.11
CA ILE A 10 28.94 4.59 8.27
C ILE A 10 27.46 4.19 8.05
N LEU A 11 27.18 2.92 7.80
CA LEU A 11 25.81 2.42 7.64
C LEU A 11 25.02 2.61 8.95
N GLU A 12 25.55 2.17 10.08
CA GLU A 12 24.90 2.34 11.40
C GLU A 12 24.62 3.81 11.72
N GLY A 13 25.54 4.70 11.41
CA GLY A 13 25.35 6.13 11.60
C GLY A 13 24.23 6.69 10.71
N ALA A 14 24.09 6.16 9.49
CA ALA A 14 23.01 6.54 8.56
C ALA A 14 21.66 5.98 9.00
N LEU A 15 21.60 4.72 9.44
CA LEU A 15 20.39 4.09 9.99
C LEU A 15 19.85 4.89 11.19
N GLY A 16 20.74 5.20 12.17
CA GLY A 16 20.35 6.01 13.32
C GLY A 16 19.86 7.42 12.92
N LEU A 17 20.52 8.06 11.96
CA LEU A 17 20.12 9.40 11.47
C LEU A 17 18.76 9.35 10.77
N ALA A 18 18.50 8.31 9.95
CA ALA A 18 17.23 8.13 9.27
C ALA A 18 16.07 7.90 10.26
N ARG A 19 16.27 7.07 11.28
CA ARG A 19 15.26 6.83 12.32
C ARG A 19 14.94 8.10 13.13
N GLU A 20 15.96 8.90 13.45
CA GLU A 20 15.77 10.13 14.22
C GLU A 20 15.18 11.30 13.42
N SER A 21 15.49 11.39 12.12
CA SER A 21 15.24 12.61 11.33
C SER A 21 14.72 12.34 9.92
N GLY A 22 14.42 11.09 9.59
CA GLY A 22 13.92 10.68 8.29
C GLY A 22 14.99 10.58 7.19
N LEU A 23 14.61 10.05 6.03
CA LEU A 23 15.51 9.82 4.88
C LEU A 23 16.07 11.14 4.29
N GLU A 24 15.32 12.23 4.36
CA GLU A 24 15.78 13.53 3.86
C GLU A 24 16.99 14.09 4.62
N SER A 25 17.21 13.62 5.84
CA SER A 25 18.38 13.98 6.65
C SER A 25 19.68 13.37 6.15
N LEU A 26 19.61 12.31 5.32
CA LEU A 26 20.76 11.56 4.83
C LEU A 26 21.56 12.36 3.80
N THR A 27 22.58 13.08 4.29
CA THR A 27 23.55 13.74 3.47
C THR A 27 24.96 13.30 3.83
N VAL A 28 25.90 13.33 2.88
CA VAL A 28 27.31 12.98 3.15
C VAL A 28 27.85 13.74 4.38
N ARG A 29 27.47 15.02 4.54
CA ARG A 29 27.94 15.86 5.66
C ARG A 29 27.32 15.43 6.99
N ALA A 30 26.01 15.18 7.02
CA ALA A 30 25.30 14.79 8.23
C ALA A 30 25.79 13.42 8.74
N ILE A 31 25.95 12.46 7.82
CA ILE A 31 26.47 11.13 8.14
C ILE A 31 27.92 11.23 8.65
N ALA A 32 28.77 12.02 7.97
CA ALA A 32 30.16 12.24 8.40
C ALA A 32 30.25 12.85 9.80
N ALA A 33 29.42 13.84 10.09
CA ALA A 33 29.33 14.47 11.41
C ALA A 33 28.88 13.48 12.48
N ARG A 34 27.87 12.65 12.18
CA ARG A 34 27.34 11.61 13.07
C ARG A 34 28.39 10.57 13.47
N VAL A 35 29.18 10.14 12.48
CA VAL A 35 30.17 9.05 12.68
C VAL A 35 31.54 9.58 13.12
N GLY A 36 31.73 10.91 13.14
CA GLY A 36 32.99 11.54 13.51
C GLY A 36 34.09 11.36 12.47
N VAL A 37 33.75 11.39 11.18
CA VAL A 37 34.70 11.23 10.07
C VAL A 37 34.61 12.40 9.08
N THR A 38 35.50 12.41 8.09
CA THR A 38 35.44 13.46 7.05
C THR A 38 34.37 13.11 5.99
N PRO A 39 33.71 14.12 5.38
CA PRO A 39 32.79 13.90 4.26
C PRO A 39 33.43 13.15 3.08
N ALA A 40 34.72 13.40 2.81
CA ALA A 40 35.46 12.69 1.77
C ALA A 40 35.56 11.18 2.03
N LEU A 41 35.67 10.79 3.32
CA LEU A 41 35.71 9.37 3.69
C LEU A 41 34.35 8.72 3.45
N VAL A 42 33.25 9.36 3.84
CA VAL A 42 31.90 8.84 3.55
C VAL A 42 31.68 8.69 2.04
N ALA A 43 32.03 9.73 1.24
CA ALA A 43 31.91 9.67 -0.21
C ALA A 43 32.78 8.58 -0.86
N HIS A 44 33.93 8.24 -0.24
CA HIS A 44 34.78 7.14 -0.69
C HIS A 44 34.13 5.77 -0.48
N TYR A 45 33.51 5.53 0.69
CA TYR A 45 32.84 4.26 1.00
C TYR A 45 31.47 4.14 0.34
N ARG A 46 30.78 5.25 0.17
CA ARG A 46 29.41 5.35 -0.39
C ARG A 46 29.38 6.37 -1.54
N PRO A 47 29.88 5.99 -2.72
CA PRO A 47 30.06 6.94 -3.85
C PRO A 47 28.73 7.37 -4.49
N GLY A 48 27.63 6.64 -4.24
CA GLY A 48 26.30 6.94 -4.77
C GLY A 48 25.30 7.15 -3.64
N MET A 49 24.98 8.41 -3.31
CA MET A 49 24.03 8.72 -2.24
C MET A 49 22.62 8.17 -2.53
N ASP A 50 22.18 8.18 -3.78
CA ASP A 50 20.86 7.63 -4.17
C ASP A 50 20.73 6.15 -3.84
N ALA A 51 21.74 5.36 -4.20
CA ALA A 51 21.80 3.94 -3.85
C ALA A 51 21.94 3.73 -2.33
N PHE A 52 22.74 4.58 -1.67
CA PHE A 52 22.92 4.47 -0.23
C PHE A 52 21.65 4.78 0.56
N VAL A 53 20.87 5.78 0.15
CA VAL A 53 19.54 6.05 0.73
C VAL A 53 18.59 4.86 0.53
N ALA A 54 18.64 4.21 -0.63
CA ALA A 54 17.87 3.00 -0.91
C ALA A 54 18.29 1.83 -0.01
N ASP A 55 19.61 1.65 0.22
CA ASP A 55 20.13 0.62 1.13
C ASP A 55 19.67 0.85 2.57
N VAL A 56 19.77 2.10 3.06
CA VAL A 56 19.32 2.47 4.41
C VAL A 56 17.83 2.24 4.58
N PHE A 57 17.01 2.70 3.63
CA PHE A 57 15.57 2.44 3.61
C PHE A 57 15.27 0.94 3.69
N GLY A 58 15.86 0.17 2.79
CA GLY A 58 15.61 -1.25 2.73
C GLY A 58 16.05 -2.01 3.98
N SER A 59 17.15 -1.62 4.63
CA SER A 59 17.57 -2.24 5.91
C SER A 59 16.55 -1.98 7.01
N ILE A 60 16.08 -0.73 7.16
CA ILE A 60 15.10 -0.37 8.20
C ILE A 60 13.79 -1.13 8.03
N VAL A 61 13.29 -1.19 6.79
CA VAL A 61 11.99 -1.81 6.48
C VAL A 61 12.06 -3.34 6.52
N ALA A 62 13.19 -3.93 6.13
CA ALA A 62 13.38 -5.36 6.25
C ALA A 62 13.42 -5.81 7.71
N ASP A 63 14.13 -5.07 8.58
CA ASP A 63 14.16 -5.32 10.03
C ASP A 63 12.75 -5.20 10.64
N GLU A 64 12.01 -4.16 10.28
CA GLU A 64 10.62 -3.97 10.71
C GLU A 64 9.74 -5.16 10.31
N ARG A 65 9.81 -5.57 9.04
CA ARG A 65 9.01 -6.68 8.55
C ARG A 65 9.33 -7.98 9.29
N GLU A 66 10.61 -8.27 9.52
CA GLU A 66 11.04 -9.45 10.26
C GLU A 66 10.51 -9.42 11.70
N GLU A 67 10.61 -8.28 12.38
CA GLU A 67 10.11 -8.10 13.75
C GLU A 67 8.58 -8.32 13.82
N VAL A 68 7.82 -7.68 12.92
CA VAL A 68 6.35 -7.79 12.90
C VAL A 68 5.89 -9.20 12.58
N ILE A 69 6.54 -9.86 11.61
CA ILE A 69 6.18 -11.23 11.22
C ILE A 69 6.54 -12.22 12.33
N SER A 70 7.70 -12.05 13.00
CA SER A 70 8.11 -12.94 14.09
C SER A 70 7.15 -12.91 15.29
N ALA A 71 6.42 -11.80 15.45
CA ALA A 71 5.38 -11.65 16.48
C ALA A 71 4.01 -12.20 16.04
N PHE A 72 3.84 -12.51 14.74
CA PHE A 72 2.60 -13.05 14.23
C PHE A 72 2.53 -14.57 14.47
N ASP A 73 1.44 -15.03 15.09
CA ASP A 73 1.23 -16.45 15.38
C ASP A 73 0.92 -17.24 14.10
N ASP A 74 1.76 -18.23 13.79
CA ASP A 74 1.64 -19.11 12.63
C ASP A 74 0.68 -20.30 12.82
N SER A 75 -0.07 -20.34 13.93
CA SER A 75 -1.07 -21.39 14.18
C SER A 75 -2.16 -21.42 13.08
N PRO A 76 -2.69 -22.61 12.75
CA PRO A 76 -3.82 -22.71 11.81
C PRO A 76 -5.03 -21.90 12.26
N PHE A 77 -5.72 -21.28 11.30
CA PHE A 77 -6.96 -20.54 11.58
C PHE A 77 -8.15 -21.53 11.58
N ARG A 78 -8.82 -21.66 12.72
CA ARG A 78 -10.00 -22.54 12.83
C ARG A 78 -11.25 -21.96 12.16
N ASP A 79 -11.33 -20.64 12.11
CA ASP A 79 -12.45 -19.90 11.53
C ASP A 79 -12.06 -18.46 11.16
N THR A 80 -13.00 -17.73 10.56
CA THR A 80 -12.83 -16.32 10.17
C THR A 80 -12.59 -15.39 11.38
N ASP A 81 -13.09 -15.72 12.56
CA ASP A 81 -12.91 -14.87 13.75
C ASP A 81 -11.48 -14.94 14.29
N GLU A 82 -10.84 -16.12 14.22
CA GLU A 82 -9.41 -16.27 14.55
C GLU A 82 -8.52 -15.52 13.56
N LEU A 83 -8.79 -15.64 12.26
CA LEU A 83 -8.11 -14.84 11.22
C LEU A 83 -8.29 -13.35 11.49
N ARG A 84 -9.53 -12.91 11.74
CA ARG A 84 -9.83 -11.51 12.07
C ARG A 84 -9.05 -11.03 13.29
N GLY A 85 -9.00 -11.81 14.34
CA GLY A 85 -8.23 -11.51 15.55
C GLY A 85 -6.74 -11.41 15.30
N GLY A 86 -6.15 -12.30 14.50
CA GLY A 86 -4.76 -12.28 14.07
C GLY A 86 -4.42 -11.02 13.27
N LEU A 87 -5.22 -10.73 12.26
CA LEU A 87 -5.05 -9.55 11.40
C LEU A 87 -5.24 -8.23 12.17
N LEU A 88 -6.18 -8.17 13.13
CA LEU A 88 -6.33 -6.98 13.98
C LEU A 88 -5.08 -6.72 14.80
N ARG A 89 -4.49 -7.74 15.43
CA ARG A 89 -3.23 -7.58 16.17
C ARG A 89 -2.10 -7.12 15.27
N LEU A 90 -1.99 -7.65 14.04
CA LEU A 90 -1.02 -7.20 13.05
C LEU A 90 -1.22 -5.72 12.71
N ILE A 91 -2.44 -5.31 12.43
CA ILE A 91 -2.78 -3.91 12.13
C ILE A 91 -2.47 -3.01 13.33
N GLU A 92 -2.85 -3.41 14.54
CA GLU A 92 -2.58 -2.64 15.77
C GLU A 92 -1.07 -2.46 15.97
N THR A 93 -0.26 -3.50 15.72
CA THR A 93 1.21 -3.41 15.76
C THR A 93 1.74 -2.42 14.72
N LEU A 94 1.24 -2.49 13.48
CA LEU A 94 1.68 -1.60 12.39
C LEU A 94 1.23 -0.14 12.58
N LEU A 95 0.15 0.08 13.32
CA LEU A 95 -0.39 1.41 13.62
C LEU A 95 0.10 1.97 14.96
N ASP A 96 1.00 1.30 15.65
CA ASP A 96 1.52 1.78 16.93
C ASP A 96 2.33 3.07 16.74
N ALA A 97 2.10 4.04 17.64
CA ALA A 97 2.80 5.32 17.60
C ALA A 97 4.32 5.17 17.82
N ASP A 98 4.75 4.11 18.47
CA ASP A 98 6.18 3.81 18.66
C ASP A 98 6.88 3.49 17.32
N ARG A 99 6.12 3.33 16.21
CA ARG A 99 6.60 3.10 14.84
C ARG A 99 6.45 4.32 13.92
N ASP A 100 6.18 5.49 14.48
CA ASP A 100 6.03 6.73 13.69
C ASP A 100 7.33 7.08 12.92
N ASP A 101 8.50 6.68 13.41
CA ASP A 101 9.78 6.82 12.71
C ASP A 101 9.83 6.02 11.41
N VAL A 102 9.41 4.76 11.43
CA VAL A 102 9.35 3.90 10.24
C VAL A 102 8.24 4.35 9.30
N THR A 103 7.11 4.78 9.84
CA THR A 103 6.03 5.39 9.04
C THR A 103 6.51 6.62 8.27
N LEU A 104 7.26 7.52 8.93
CA LEU A 104 7.87 8.68 8.28
C LEU A 104 8.84 8.26 7.16
N ILE A 105 9.64 7.24 7.40
CA ILE A 105 10.59 6.69 6.42
C ILE A 105 9.86 6.18 5.19
N TRP A 106 8.75 5.45 5.33
CA TRP A 106 7.92 4.99 4.22
C TRP A 106 7.36 6.16 3.40
N VAL A 107 6.74 7.14 4.05
CA VAL A 107 6.14 8.30 3.37
C VAL A 107 7.19 9.10 2.60
N GLN A 108 8.36 9.31 3.20
CA GLN A 108 9.47 9.98 2.53
C GLN A 108 10.03 9.14 1.37
N ALA A 109 10.12 7.82 1.52
CA ALA A 109 10.60 6.94 0.46
C ALA A 109 9.70 6.99 -0.78
N TRP A 110 8.37 7.02 -0.63
CA TRP A 110 7.46 7.21 -1.76
C TRP A 110 7.67 8.56 -2.45
N ALA A 111 7.79 9.64 -1.69
CA ALA A 111 7.99 10.98 -2.24
C ALA A 111 9.35 11.15 -2.94
N LEU A 112 10.41 10.70 -2.30
CA LEU A 112 11.79 10.79 -2.82
C LEU A 112 12.03 9.83 -3.99
N GLY A 113 11.40 8.65 -3.97
CA GLY A 113 11.47 7.65 -5.03
C GLY A 113 11.02 8.18 -6.39
N ALA A 114 10.14 9.18 -6.42
CA ALA A 114 9.74 9.84 -7.66
C ALA A 114 10.91 10.49 -8.42
N ARG A 115 12.05 10.73 -7.76
CA ARG A 115 13.25 11.37 -8.32
C ARG A 115 14.53 10.57 -8.11
N ASN A 116 14.45 9.44 -7.43
CA ASN A 116 15.56 8.52 -7.13
C ASN A 116 15.12 7.11 -7.52
N GLU A 117 15.53 6.65 -8.70
CA GLU A 117 15.13 5.34 -9.23
C GLU A 117 15.68 4.17 -8.40
N ALA A 118 16.86 4.30 -7.79
CA ALA A 118 17.39 3.28 -6.90
C ALA A 118 16.47 3.10 -5.67
N LEU A 119 16.03 4.20 -5.08
CA LEU A 119 15.07 4.18 -3.99
C LEU A 119 13.70 3.66 -4.43
N ALA A 120 13.19 4.09 -5.59
CA ALA A 120 11.92 3.60 -6.12
C ALA A 120 11.93 2.08 -6.36
N ALA A 121 13.02 1.55 -6.92
CA ALA A 121 13.19 0.11 -7.10
C ALA A 121 13.17 -0.65 -5.76
N ARG A 122 13.85 -0.11 -4.74
CA ARG A 122 13.86 -0.69 -3.41
C ARG A 122 12.49 -0.61 -2.74
N VAL A 123 11.78 0.51 -2.86
CA VAL A 123 10.40 0.66 -2.36
C VAL A 123 9.48 -0.40 -2.95
N ARG A 124 9.51 -0.59 -4.28
CA ARG A 124 8.73 -1.66 -4.92
C ARG A 124 9.06 -3.05 -4.36
N GLN A 125 10.34 -3.35 -4.20
CA GLN A 125 10.80 -4.63 -3.63
C GLN A 125 10.26 -4.85 -2.21
N GLU A 126 10.28 -3.83 -1.36
CA GLU A 126 9.79 -3.96 0.02
C GLU A 126 8.24 -4.03 0.09
N MET A 127 7.54 -3.29 -0.79
CA MET A 127 6.09 -3.43 -0.95
C MET A 127 5.70 -4.83 -1.43
N ASP A 128 6.42 -5.39 -2.42
CA ASP A 128 6.23 -6.77 -2.87
C ASP A 128 6.48 -7.77 -1.73
N GLY A 129 7.45 -7.49 -0.88
CA GLY A 129 7.73 -8.30 0.31
C GLY A 129 6.56 -8.32 1.30
N TRP A 130 5.98 -7.17 1.62
CA TRP A 130 4.80 -7.07 2.48
C TRP A 130 3.57 -7.71 1.84
N GLN A 131 3.36 -7.48 0.53
CA GLN A 131 2.29 -8.11 -0.22
C GLN A 131 2.36 -9.63 -0.12
N SER A 132 3.55 -10.22 -0.35
CA SER A 132 3.76 -11.67 -0.28
C SER A 132 3.47 -12.24 1.12
N VAL A 133 3.81 -11.51 2.18
CA VAL A 133 3.48 -11.92 3.56
C VAL A 133 1.98 -11.98 3.78
N LEU A 134 1.27 -10.92 3.41
CA LEU A 134 -0.20 -10.86 3.57
C LEU A 134 -0.91 -11.90 2.71
N GLU A 135 -0.48 -12.08 1.45
CA GLU A 135 -0.99 -13.15 0.58
C GLU A 135 -0.80 -14.53 1.22
N GLY A 136 0.37 -14.78 1.83
CA GLY A 136 0.63 -16.02 2.56
C GLY A 136 -0.32 -16.25 3.73
N ILE A 137 -0.65 -15.21 4.49
CA ILE A 137 -1.63 -15.27 5.59
C ILE A 137 -3.02 -15.61 5.07
N PHE A 138 -3.49 -14.90 4.03
CA PHE A 138 -4.80 -15.15 3.43
C PHE A 138 -4.88 -16.51 2.73
N ALA A 139 -3.82 -16.96 2.07
CA ALA A 139 -3.76 -18.27 1.44
C ALA A 139 -3.85 -19.41 2.46
N ARG A 140 -3.17 -19.28 3.61
CA ARG A 140 -3.31 -20.24 4.73
C ARG A 140 -4.73 -20.24 5.27
N ALA A 141 -5.29 -19.07 5.53
CA ALA A 141 -6.67 -18.96 6.02
C ALA A 141 -7.69 -19.61 5.07
N ALA A 142 -7.46 -19.52 3.76
CA ALA A 142 -8.27 -20.23 2.77
C ALA A 142 -8.05 -21.75 2.80
N ALA A 143 -6.81 -22.22 2.97
CA ALA A 143 -6.50 -23.63 3.09
C ALA A 143 -7.09 -24.26 4.36
N ASP A 144 -7.15 -23.48 5.45
CA ASP A 144 -7.75 -23.88 6.72
C ASP A 144 -9.30 -23.77 6.71
N GLY A 145 -9.89 -23.22 5.64
CA GLY A 145 -11.34 -23.04 5.49
C GLY A 145 -11.92 -21.83 6.25
N ALA A 146 -11.07 -20.94 6.77
CA ALA A 146 -11.50 -19.73 7.46
C ALA A 146 -12.05 -18.65 6.53
N ILE A 147 -11.62 -18.65 5.27
CA ILE A 147 -12.15 -17.81 4.18
C ILE A 147 -12.24 -18.59 2.89
N GLU A 148 -12.93 -18.04 1.88
CA GLU A 148 -13.03 -18.68 0.57
C GLU A 148 -11.75 -18.48 -0.27
N ALA A 149 -11.38 -19.54 -1.00
CA ALA A 149 -10.20 -19.50 -1.87
C ALA A 149 -10.41 -18.57 -3.08
N GLY A 150 -9.34 -17.84 -3.49
CA GLY A 150 -9.30 -17.16 -4.78
C GLY A 150 -9.22 -15.65 -4.74
N ARG A 151 -9.16 -15.00 -3.55
CA ARG A 151 -9.04 -13.54 -3.41
C ARG A 151 -7.93 -13.08 -2.45
N ALA A 152 -6.98 -13.95 -2.16
CA ALA A 152 -5.90 -13.67 -1.22
C ALA A 152 -5.05 -12.45 -1.64
N ASP A 153 -4.72 -12.36 -2.93
CA ASP A 153 -3.99 -11.24 -3.53
C ASP A 153 -4.72 -9.90 -3.38
N THR A 154 -6.00 -9.87 -3.74
CA THR A 154 -6.83 -8.65 -3.64
C THR A 154 -7.04 -8.23 -2.18
N ALA A 155 -7.28 -9.18 -1.27
CA ALA A 155 -7.43 -8.89 0.15
C ALA A 155 -6.12 -8.36 0.76
N ALA A 156 -4.98 -8.94 0.40
CA ALA A 156 -3.67 -8.48 0.83
C ALA A 156 -3.40 -7.04 0.35
N TRP A 157 -3.69 -6.74 -0.92
CA TRP A 157 -3.52 -5.41 -1.50
C TRP A 157 -4.39 -4.35 -0.81
N LEU A 158 -5.66 -4.67 -0.57
CA LEU A 158 -6.59 -3.77 0.12
C LEU A 158 -6.14 -3.51 1.56
N LEU A 159 -5.70 -4.55 2.27
CA LEU A 159 -5.22 -4.42 3.64
C LEU A 159 -3.96 -3.55 3.71
N LEU A 160 -2.99 -3.79 2.83
CA LEU A 160 -1.76 -3.00 2.77
C LEU A 160 -2.05 -1.53 2.48
N ALA A 161 -2.84 -1.23 1.45
CA ALA A 161 -3.20 0.14 1.10
C ALA A 161 -3.95 0.87 2.23
N MET A 162 -4.78 0.14 3.00
CA MET A 162 -5.49 0.68 4.14
C MET A 162 -4.53 1.04 5.29
N VAL A 163 -3.61 0.15 5.63
CA VAL A 163 -2.60 0.38 6.68
C VAL A 163 -1.72 1.57 6.31
N ASP A 164 -1.24 1.62 5.07
CA ASP A 164 -0.43 2.73 4.55
C ASP A 164 -1.15 4.07 4.67
N GLY A 165 -2.41 4.12 4.27
CA GLY A 165 -3.24 5.32 4.38
C GLY A 165 -3.44 5.77 5.82
N MET A 166 -3.75 4.84 6.74
CA MET A 166 -3.93 5.16 8.15
C MET A 166 -2.63 5.65 8.80
N ASN A 167 -1.51 5.03 8.47
CA ASN A 167 -0.19 5.43 8.96
C ASN A 167 0.19 6.83 8.46
N ALA A 168 0.07 7.10 7.16
CA ALA A 168 0.37 8.40 6.59
C ALA A 168 -0.46 9.53 7.24
N HIS A 169 -1.75 9.28 7.52
CA HIS A 169 -2.62 10.24 8.19
C HIS A 169 -2.20 10.50 9.65
N SER A 170 -1.66 9.49 10.35
CA SER A 170 -1.26 9.63 11.75
C SER A 170 -0.11 10.61 11.93
N LEU A 171 0.82 10.69 10.98
CA LEU A 171 1.97 11.61 11.02
C LEU A 171 1.54 13.08 11.12
N VAL A 172 0.41 13.44 10.53
CA VAL A 172 -0.17 14.80 10.61
C VAL A 172 -1.27 14.91 11.66
N LYS A 173 -1.39 13.90 12.55
CA LYS A 173 -2.38 13.83 13.63
C LYS A 173 -3.83 13.95 13.13
N TRP A 174 -4.07 13.55 11.88
CA TRP A 174 -5.40 13.45 11.30
C TRP A 174 -5.88 12.00 11.35
N ALA A 175 -6.53 11.66 12.44
CA ALA A 175 -7.09 10.34 12.65
C ALA A 175 -8.45 10.46 13.38
N PRO A 176 -9.38 9.54 13.16
CA PRO A 176 -10.58 9.45 13.97
C PRO A 176 -10.20 9.18 15.44
N ARG A 177 -11.08 9.60 16.37
CA ARG A 177 -10.84 9.42 17.80
C ARG A 177 -10.69 7.97 18.24
N ASP A 178 -11.29 7.05 17.49
CA ASP A 178 -11.20 5.60 17.70
C ASP A 178 -10.56 4.93 16.47
N ARG A 179 -9.23 4.87 16.48
CA ARG A 179 -8.45 4.19 15.41
C ARG A 179 -8.71 2.69 15.39
N ALA A 180 -8.90 2.08 16.56
CA ALA A 180 -9.17 0.64 16.67
C ALA A 180 -10.53 0.28 16.05
N ASP A 181 -11.57 1.12 16.24
CA ASP A 181 -12.86 0.92 15.58
C ASP A 181 -12.75 1.07 14.06
N LEU A 182 -11.99 2.06 13.59
CA LEU A 182 -11.72 2.21 12.15
C LEU A 182 -11.00 0.99 11.58
N ALA A 183 -9.94 0.51 12.24
CA ALA A 183 -9.20 -0.68 11.82
C ALA A 183 -10.10 -1.92 11.74
N ARG A 184 -10.96 -2.13 12.75
CA ARG A 184 -11.94 -3.25 12.74
C ARG A 184 -12.92 -3.17 11.56
N ARG A 185 -13.49 -1.98 11.30
CA ARG A 185 -14.44 -1.78 10.19
C ARG A 185 -13.77 -1.96 8.84
N ALA A 186 -12.58 -1.43 8.67
CA ALA A 186 -11.82 -1.55 7.45
C ALA A 186 -11.40 -3.00 7.19
N LEU A 187 -10.94 -3.73 8.22
CA LEU A 187 -10.67 -5.16 8.10
C LEU A 187 -11.93 -5.96 7.76
N SER A 188 -13.09 -5.63 8.37
CA SER A 188 -14.35 -6.28 7.99
C SER A 188 -14.66 -6.08 6.51
N ALA A 189 -14.50 -4.86 6.00
CA ALA A 189 -14.72 -4.59 4.57
C ALA A 189 -13.75 -5.37 3.66
N VAL A 190 -12.49 -5.54 4.06
CA VAL A 190 -11.51 -6.37 3.34
C VAL A 190 -11.95 -7.84 3.33
N LEU A 191 -12.31 -8.41 4.48
CA LEU A 191 -12.76 -9.79 4.59
C LEU A 191 -14.08 -10.02 3.84
N ASP A 192 -15.02 -9.08 3.91
CA ASP A 192 -16.30 -9.16 3.17
C ASP A 192 -16.09 -9.06 1.66
N SER A 193 -15.08 -8.30 1.20
CA SER A 193 -14.69 -8.24 -0.22
C SER A 193 -14.01 -9.53 -0.68
N ALA A 194 -13.44 -10.29 0.23
CA ALA A 194 -12.87 -11.62 -0.02
C ALA A 194 -13.92 -12.73 0.04
N ALA A 195 -15.17 -12.44 0.46
CA ALA A 195 -16.27 -13.39 0.42
C ALA A 195 -16.79 -13.60 -1.03
N PRO A 196 -17.37 -14.78 -1.33
CA PRO A 196 -17.88 -15.06 -2.67
C PRO A 196 -18.92 -14.04 -3.12
N ASP A 197 -18.98 -13.80 -4.42
CA ASP A 197 -20.02 -12.98 -5.06
C ASP A 197 -21.44 -13.59 -4.90
N ALA A 198 -21.97 -13.55 -3.70
CA ALA A 198 -23.38 -13.92 -3.45
C ALA A 198 -24.37 -12.95 -4.16
N LEU A 199 -23.87 -11.84 -4.73
CA LEU A 199 -24.69 -10.80 -5.37
C LEU A 199 -24.70 -10.83 -6.91
N VAL A 200 -23.82 -11.60 -7.57
CA VAL A 200 -23.83 -11.71 -9.04
C VAL A 200 -24.88 -12.71 -9.53
N GLY A 201 -25.26 -13.70 -8.71
CA GLY A 201 -26.29 -14.68 -9.05
C GLY A 201 -27.74 -14.17 -8.99
N ALA A 202 -28.00 -13.06 -8.28
CA ALA A 202 -29.36 -12.56 -8.09
C ALA A 202 -29.85 -11.62 -9.21
N ARG A 203 -28.98 -11.17 -10.12
CA ARG A 203 -29.36 -10.28 -11.24
C ARG A 203 -29.60 -11.00 -12.57
N SER A 204 -29.31 -12.31 -12.65
CA SER A 204 -29.49 -13.08 -13.90
C SER A 204 -30.77 -13.90 -13.95
N SER A 205 -31.60 -13.95 -12.91
CA SER A 205 -32.83 -14.74 -12.89
C SER A 205 -34.12 -13.96 -13.17
N ASP A 206 -34.03 -12.63 -13.39
CA ASP A 206 -35.24 -11.80 -13.59
C ASP A 206 -35.40 -11.22 -15.00
N ALA A 207 -34.66 -11.75 -15.99
CA ALA A 207 -34.76 -11.35 -17.39
C ALA A 207 -35.24 -12.48 -18.29
N GLY A 208 -36.30 -13.19 -17.90
CA GLY A 208 -36.81 -14.33 -18.67
C GLY A 208 -38.28 -14.65 -18.43
N SER A 209 -39.18 -13.68 -18.56
CA SER A 209 -40.59 -13.99 -18.86
C SER A 209 -41.37 -12.68 -19.17
N ALA A 210 -41.43 -12.31 -20.42
CA ALA A 210 -42.49 -11.48 -20.97
C ALA A 210 -42.63 -11.83 -22.44
N ASP A 211 -43.38 -12.82 -22.68
CA ASP A 211 -44.63 -12.92 -23.46
C ASP A 211 -44.64 -12.30 -24.86
N THR A 212 -44.62 -13.21 -25.80
CA THR A 212 -45.08 -13.06 -27.17
C THR A 212 -46.56 -12.60 -27.23
N ARG A 213 -46.83 -11.44 -27.76
CA ARG A 213 -48.09 -11.21 -28.49
C ARG A 213 -47.86 -10.31 -29.71
N SER A 214 -47.99 -10.97 -30.86
CA SER A 214 -48.28 -10.46 -32.21
C SER A 214 -49.54 -9.59 -32.26
N THR A 215 -49.48 -8.49 -33.01
CA THR A 215 -50.51 -8.03 -33.97
C THR A 215 -49.97 -6.80 -34.69
N ASP A 216 -49.60 -6.92 -35.89
CA ASP A 216 -50.14 -6.58 -37.22
C ASP A 216 -50.94 -5.26 -37.27
N THR A 217 -50.55 -4.40 -38.20
CA THR A 217 -51.23 -3.60 -39.19
C THR A 217 -50.77 -2.15 -39.36
N ARG A 218 -50.30 -1.94 -40.60
CA ARG A 218 -50.55 -0.83 -41.56
C ARG A 218 -50.06 0.59 -41.25
N SER A 219 -49.11 1.01 -42.06
CA SER A 219 -49.21 1.81 -43.30
C SER A 219 -49.76 3.25 -43.16
N THR A 220 -48.98 4.18 -43.54
CA THR A 220 -49.13 5.31 -44.49
C THR A 220 -48.27 6.49 -44.00
N ASP A 221 -47.26 6.83 -44.71
CA ASP A 221 -47.16 7.77 -45.83
C ASP A 221 -46.94 9.25 -45.42
N ALA A 222 -45.93 9.81 -46.05
CA ALA A 222 -45.78 11.11 -46.64
C ALA A 222 -45.09 12.28 -45.89
N ARG A 223 -43.95 12.61 -46.50
CA ARG A 223 -43.47 13.94 -46.93
C ARG A 223 -43.01 14.93 -45.86
N SER A 224 -41.77 15.30 -45.96
CA SER A 224 -41.09 16.23 -46.88
C SER A 224 -40.96 17.65 -46.35
N THR A 225 -39.78 18.16 -46.58
CA THR A 225 -39.28 19.54 -46.70
C THR A 225 -38.74 20.15 -45.41
N ASP A 226 -37.60 20.57 -45.42
CA ASP A 226 -36.67 21.37 -46.19
C ASP A 226 -36.07 22.47 -45.30
N SER A 227 -34.79 22.59 -45.41
CA SER A 227 -33.95 23.77 -45.50
C SER A 227 -33.64 24.66 -44.29
N ARG A 228 -32.36 24.81 -44.23
CA ARG A 228 -31.55 26.03 -44.09
C ARG A 228 -30.91 26.33 -42.75
N SER A 229 -29.64 26.08 -42.74
CA SER A 229 -28.62 27.03 -42.26
C SER A 229 -28.65 28.35 -43.06
N PRO A 230 -28.11 29.48 -42.67
CA PRO A 230 -26.72 29.58 -42.17
C PRO A 230 -26.43 30.78 -41.21
N ASP A 231 -25.18 30.76 -40.76
CA ASP A 231 -24.22 31.89 -40.72
C ASP A 231 -24.23 32.85 -39.52
N SER A 232 -23.14 32.88 -38.84
CA SER A 232 -21.94 33.70 -38.89
C SER A 232 -21.81 34.81 -37.83
N ARG A 233 -20.57 34.86 -37.38
CA ARG A 233 -19.75 36.01 -36.89
C ARG A 233 -19.95 36.44 -35.44
N SER A 234 -18.92 36.33 -34.67
CA SER A 234 -17.65 37.06 -34.63
C SER A 234 -17.69 38.29 -33.72
N THR A 235 -16.66 38.37 -32.97
CA THR A 235 -15.92 39.53 -32.43
C THR A 235 -16.06 39.85 -30.93
N ASP A 236 -14.91 39.75 -30.34
CA ASP A 236 -14.18 40.75 -29.54
C ASP A 236 -14.78 41.25 -28.22
N THR A 237 -14.18 40.98 -27.16
CA THR A 237 -13.12 41.79 -26.51
C THR A 237 -12.42 40.93 -25.44
#